data_045d6d0ba66c1021837d2946629ccbe0
#
_entry.id   045d6d0ba66c1021837d2946629ccbe0
#
_cell.length_a   1.000
_cell.length_b   1.000
_cell.length_c   1.000
_cell.angle_alpha   90.00
_cell.angle_beta   90.00
_cell.angle_gamma   90.00
#
_symmetry.space_group_name_H-M   'P 1'
#
loop_
_entity.id
_entity.type
_entity.pdbx_description
1 polymer ?
#
loop_
_entity_poly.entity_id
_entity_poly.type
_entity_poly.pdbx_seq_one_letter_code
_entity_poly.pdbx_strand_id
1 'polypeptide(L)'
;MISEKNFVEFAKPYLKRCMDRIIERTGSGTTLHICGKTKKVWGHMVDTGISNLSLDNIDDIGELKDAYGDKVCLIGNVDPVDTIMRGSIEDIYNEARKCIKKAHDSKRGFILSTGCDVPIGTDPKNIIALMDAARIFGAYPINIDNL
;
A
#
# COMPACT_ATOMS: atom_id res chain seq x y z
N MET A 1 10.63 16.08 -1.38
CA MET A 1 9.17 15.94 -1.65
C MET A 1 8.64 17.31 -2.09
N ILE A 2 7.76 17.37 -3.08
CA ILE A 2 7.12 18.63 -3.50
C ILE A 2 6.02 19.04 -2.51
N SER A 3 5.69 20.32 -2.44
CA SER A 3 4.57 20.80 -1.63
C SER A 3 3.24 20.30 -2.19
N GLU A 4 2.19 20.29 -1.35
CA GLU A 4 0.83 19.98 -1.79
C GLU A 4 0.41 20.89 -2.95
N LYS A 5 0.66 22.20 -2.84
CA LYS A 5 0.39 23.16 -3.92
C LYS A 5 1.04 22.76 -5.23
N ASN A 6 2.33 22.41 -5.20
CA ASN A 6 3.06 21.99 -6.41
C ASN A 6 2.55 20.66 -6.95
N PHE A 7 2.15 19.73 -6.08
CA PHE A 7 1.54 18.47 -6.50
C PHE A 7 0.24 18.73 -7.27
N VAL A 8 -0.64 19.58 -6.75
CA VAL A 8 -1.92 19.92 -7.37
C VAL A 8 -1.72 20.64 -8.71
N GLU A 9 -0.75 21.55 -8.78
CA GLU A 9 -0.51 22.35 -9.97
C GLU A 9 0.23 21.57 -11.07
N PHE A 10 1.28 20.81 -10.71
CA PHE A 10 2.21 20.25 -11.69
C PHE A 10 2.14 18.71 -11.84
N ALA A 11 1.61 17.96 -10.87
CA ALA A 11 1.55 16.51 -10.94
C ALA A 11 0.13 15.98 -11.18
N LYS A 12 -0.83 16.38 -10.36
CA LYS A 12 -2.21 15.86 -10.38
C LYS A 12 -2.87 15.90 -11.77
N PRO A 13 -2.80 16.98 -12.57
CA PRO A 13 -3.46 17.03 -13.86
C PRO A 13 -2.91 15.99 -14.86
N TYR A 14 -1.61 15.75 -14.82
CA TYR A 14 -0.98 14.78 -15.71
C TYR A 14 -1.22 13.35 -15.25
N LEU A 15 -1.16 13.10 -13.93
CA LEU A 15 -1.54 11.80 -13.36
C LEU A 15 -2.97 11.45 -13.76
N LYS A 16 -3.92 12.38 -13.57
CA LYS A 16 -5.31 12.13 -13.97
C LYS A 16 -5.43 11.78 -15.45
N ARG A 17 -4.78 12.52 -16.34
CA ARG A 17 -4.78 12.21 -17.79
C ARG A 17 -4.21 10.83 -18.09
N CYS A 18 -3.15 10.42 -17.39
CA CYS A 18 -2.60 9.08 -17.53
C CYS A 18 -3.60 8.01 -17.07
N MET A 19 -4.22 8.19 -15.89
CA MET A 19 -5.21 7.25 -15.37
C MET A 19 -6.42 7.12 -16.31
N ASP A 20 -7.00 8.24 -16.73
CA ASP A 20 -8.13 8.26 -17.66
C ASP A 20 -7.77 7.50 -18.95
N ARG A 21 -6.56 7.72 -19.49
CA ARG A 21 -6.12 7.07 -20.74
C ARG A 21 -5.87 5.57 -20.59
N ILE A 22 -5.33 5.13 -19.44
CA ILE A 22 -5.15 3.70 -19.16
C ILE A 22 -6.52 3.03 -19.07
N ILE A 23 -7.43 3.59 -18.28
CA ILE A 23 -8.79 3.05 -18.09
C ILE A 23 -9.53 2.98 -19.44
N GLU A 24 -9.49 4.06 -20.22
CA GLU A 24 -10.12 4.10 -21.54
C GLU A 24 -9.62 2.99 -22.48
N ARG A 25 -8.32 2.72 -22.46
CA ARG A 25 -7.71 1.74 -23.37
C ARG A 25 -7.79 0.29 -22.89
N THR A 26 -7.79 0.07 -21.60
CA THR A 26 -7.68 -1.29 -21.03
C THR A 26 -8.94 -1.77 -20.35
N GLY A 27 -9.86 -0.88 -19.98
CA GLY A 27 -11.01 -1.17 -19.12
C GLY A 27 -10.62 -1.57 -17.69
N SER A 28 -9.33 -1.50 -17.35
CA SER A 28 -8.80 -1.96 -16.06
C SER A 28 -8.56 -0.79 -15.10
N GLY A 29 -8.71 -1.06 -13.80
CA GLY A 29 -8.32 -0.13 -12.75
C GLY A 29 -6.82 0.11 -12.70
N THR A 30 -6.42 1.23 -12.10
CA THR A 30 -5.02 1.64 -11.99
C THR A 30 -4.53 1.64 -10.56
N THR A 31 -3.24 1.37 -10.36
CA THR A 31 -2.54 1.52 -9.07
C THR A 31 -1.61 2.72 -9.15
N LEU A 32 -1.66 3.58 -8.13
CA LEU A 32 -0.70 4.67 -7.96
C LEU A 32 0.17 4.41 -6.75
N HIS A 33 1.47 4.53 -6.92
CA HIS A 33 2.46 4.55 -5.84
C HIS A 33 3.31 5.80 -5.92
N ILE A 34 3.52 6.45 -4.78
CA ILE A 34 4.48 7.55 -4.63
C ILE A 34 5.25 7.31 -3.34
N CYS A 35 6.58 7.20 -3.44
CA CYS A 35 7.44 7.00 -2.28
C CYS A 35 7.45 8.20 -1.34
N GLY A 36 7.67 7.93 -0.06
CA GLY A 36 7.85 8.92 0.98
C GLY A 36 6.55 9.36 1.64
N LYS A 37 6.62 10.42 2.46
CA LYS A 37 5.47 10.94 3.21
C LYS A 37 4.47 11.62 2.28
N THR A 38 3.41 10.91 1.93
CA THR A 38 2.40 11.35 0.95
C THR A 38 1.07 11.76 1.57
N LYS A 39 0.91 11.66 2.88
CA LYS A 39 -0.35 11.90 3.60
C LYS A 39 -1.06 13.19 3.17
N LYS A 40 -0.31 14.29 2.97
CA LYS A 40 -0.89 15.58 2.56
C LYS A 40 -1.53 15.58 1.18
N VAL A 41 -1.19 14.61 0.34
CA VAL A 41 -1.67 14.54 -1.05
C VAL A 41 -2.56 13.33 -1.33
N TRP A 42 -2.87 12.48 -0.33
CA TRP A 42 -3.71 11.30 -0.53
C TRP A 42 -5.05 11.60 -1.20
N GLY A 43 -5.76 12.63 -0.74
CA GLY A 43 -7.02 13.05 -1.35
C GLY A 43 -6.85 13.42 -2.82
N HIS A 44 -5.79 14.15 -3.14
CA HIS A 44 -5.49 14.52 -4.54
C HIS A 44 -5.09 13.31 -5.40
N MET A 45 -4.42 12.30 -4.80
CA MET A 45 -4.12 11.03 -5.49
C MET A 45 -5.41 10.26 -5.79
N VAL A 46 -6.29 10.12 -4.80
CA VAL A 46 -7.61 9.47 -4.96
C VAL A 46 -8.46 10.17 -6.01
N ASP A 47 -8.48 11.52 -6.03
CA ASP A 47 -9.22 12.32 -7.02
C ASP A 47 -8.72 12.13 -8.47
N THR A 48 -7.57 11.51 -8.70
CA THR A 48 -7.12 11.17 -10.06
C THR A 48 -7.91 10.01 -10.68
N GLY A 49 -8.74 9.32 -9.89
CA GLY A 49 -9.57 8.21 -10.36
C GLY A 49 -8.88 6.85 -10.31
N ILE A 50 -7.83 6.72 -9.50
CA ILE A 50 -7.17 5.43 -9.25
C ILE A 50 -8.11 4.43 -8.57
N SER A 51 -7.89 3.16 -8.83
CA SER A 51 -8.60 2.07 -8.15
C SER A 51 -7.86 1.60 -6.90
N ASN A 52 -6.54 1.69 -6.91
CA ASN A 52 -5.69 1.22 -5.83
C ASN A 52 -4.65 2.26 -5.46
N LEU A 53 -4.37 2.41 -4.17
CA LEU A 53 -3.31 3.27 -3.64
C LEU A 53 -2.28 2.41 -2.90
N SER A 54 -1.06 2.40 -3.41
CA SER A 54 0.08 1.73 -2.77
C SER A 54 0.82 2.73 -1.89
N LEU A 55 0.98 2.39 -0.61
CA LEU A 55 1.51 3.25 0.43
C LEU A 55 2.94 2.89 0.80
N ASP A 56 3.80 3.90 0.90
CA ASP A 56 5.14 3.77 1.47
C ASP A 56 5.07 3.41 2.97
N ASN A 57 6.07 2.67 3.49
CA ASN A 57 6.12 2.22 4.88
C ASN A 57 6.24 3.34 5.93
N ILE A 58 6.61 4.56 5.53
CA ILE A 58 6.72 5.71 6.42
C ILE A 58 5.38 6.38 6.77
N ASP A 59 4.32 6.10 6.03
CA ASP A 59 2.97 6.57 6.33
C ASP A 59 2.15 5.43 6.97
N ASP A 60 1.16 5.73 7.81
CA ASP A 60 0.35 4.73 8.50
C ASP A 60 -0.81 4.24 7.63
N ILE A 61 -0.86 2.93 7.35
CA ILE A 61 -1.92 2.34 6.50
C ILE A 61 -3.29 2.37 7.16
N GLY A 62 -3.36 2.35 8.49
CA GLY A 62 -4.62 2.50 9.22
C GLY A 62 -5.21 3.91 9.03
N GLU A 63 -4.39 4.96 9.09
CA GLU A 63 -4.84 6.32 8.81
C GLU A 63 -5.33 6.47 7.37
N LEU A 64 -4.64 5.83 6.39
CA LEU A 64 -5.10 5.82 5.01
C LEU A 64 -6.42 5.08 4.86
N LYS A 65 -6.58 3.93 5.54
CA LYS A 65 -7.84 3.17 5.57
C LYS A 65 -8.99 4.02 6.10
N ASP A 66 -8.79 4.68 7.22
CA ASP A 66 -9.84 5.50 7.86
C ASP A 66 -10.25 6.68 6.96
N ALA A 67 -9.30 7.25 6.21
CA ALA A 67 -9.56 8.40 5.36
C ALA A 67 -10.13 8.03 3.96
N TYR A 68 -9.68 6.93 3.37
CA TYR A 68 -9.95 6.63 1.96
C TYR A 68 -10.21 5.14 1.66
N GLY A 69 -10.28 4.25 2.65
CA GLY A 69 -10.52 2.82 2.45
C GLY A 69 -11.90 2.47 1.89
N ASP A 70 -12.82 3.43 1.85
CA ASP A 70 -14.12 3.32 1.18
C ASP A 70 -14.08 3.73 -0.31
N LYS A 71 -12.99 4.35 -0.76
CA LYS A 71 -12.82 4.88 -2.13
C LYS A 71 -11.87 4.06 -2.97
N VAL A 72 -10.77 3.57 -2.39
CA VAL A 72 -9.71 2.85 -3.10
C VAL A 72 -9.30 1.58 -2.35
N CYS A 73 -8.84 0.57 -3.07
CA CYS A 73 -8.15 -0.58 -2.48
C CYS A 73 -6.77 -0.13 -1.99
N LEU A 74 -6.39 -0.56 -0.79
CA LEU A 74 -5.12 -0.23 -0.16
C LEU A 74 -4.08 -1.31 -0.44
N ILE A 75 -2.84 -0.91 -0.72
CA ILE A 75 -1.72 -1.83 -0.94
C ILE A 75 -0.55 -1.40 -0.06
N GLY A 76 0.04 -2.33 0.65
CA GLY A 76 1.23 -2.07 1.46
C GLY A 76 1.17 -2.71 2.84
N ASN A 77 1.95 -2.24 3.85
CA ASN A 77 3.08 -1.32 3.67
C ASN A 77 4.23 -1.74 4.59
N VAL A 78 4.56 -3.05 4.53
CA VAL A 78 5.66 -3.63 5.31
C VAL A 78 6.98 -2.97 4.90
N ASP A 79 7.84 -2.63 5.87
CA ASP A 79 9.12 -2.00 5.60
C ASP A 79 10.03 -2.92 4.75
N PRO A 80 10.43 -2.48 3.53
CA PRO A 80 11.22 -3.31 2.63
C PRO A 80 12.69 -3.45 3.06
N VAL A 81 13.22 -2.52 3.86
CA VAL A 81 14.63 -2.50 4.26
C VAL A 81 14.82 -3.11 5.63
N ASP A 82 14.23 -2.51 6.66
CA ASP A 82 14.51 -2.92 8.03
C ASP A 82 13.77 -4.21 8.39
N THR A 83 12.57 -4.44 7.85
CA THR A 83 11.82 -5.67 8.09
C THR A 83 12.14 -6.76 7.06
N ILE A 84 11.97 -6.48 5.75
CA ILE A 84 12.08 -7.54 4.73
C ILE A 84 13.53 -7.91 4.45
N MET A 85 14.42 -6.92 4.27
CA MET A 85 15.82 -7.24 3.92
C MET A 85 16.64 -7.67 5.14
N ARG A 86 16.49 -6.96 6.27
CA ARG A 86 17.36 -7.10 7.44
C ARG A 86 16.74 -7.85 8.61
N GLY A 87 15.42 -7.90 8.67
CA GLY A 87 14.69 -8.52 9.77
C GLY A 87 14.72 -10.04 9.73
N SER A 88 14.34 -10.64 10.83
CA SER A 88 14.09 -12.07 10.96
C SER A 88 12.73 -12.44 10.36
N ILE A 89 12.48 -13.74 10.16
CA ILE A 89 11.15 -14.27 9.77
C ILE A 89 10.08 -13.84 10.76
N GLU A 90 10.41 -13.79 12.06
CA GLU A 90 9.49 -13.36 13.11
C GLU A 90 9.15 -11.87 12.98
N ASP A 91 10.12 -11.02 12.67
CA ASP A 91 9.89 -9.58 12.42
C ASP A 91 8.94 -9.38 11.24
N ILE A 92 9.14 -10.15 10.16
CA ILE A 92 8.28 -10.12 8.97
C ILE A 92 6.84 -10.51 9.33
N TYR A 93 6.67 -11.60 10.08
CA TYR A 93 5.34 -12.05 10.52
C TYR A 93 4.66 -11.01 11.41
N ASN A 94 5.41 -10.41 12.34
CA ASN A 94 4.89 -9.40 13.26
C ASN A 94 4.46 -8.14 12.51
N GLU A 95 5.25 -7.67 11.54
CA GLU A 95 4.90 -6.47 10.77
C GLU A 95 3.73 -6.74 9.81
N ALA A 96 3.71 -7.91 9.16
CA ALA A 96 2.58 -8.34 8.34
C ALA A 96 1.27 -8.38 9.15
N ARG A 97 1.30 -8.95 10.36
CA ARG A 97 0.15 -8.94 11.29
C ARG A 97 -0.35 -7.54 11.59
N LYS A 98 0.57 -6.61 11.90
CA LYS A 98 0.21 -5.22 12.18
C LYS A 98 -0.47 -4.55 10.98
N CYS A 99 0.05 -4.74 9.77
CA CYS A 99 -0.55 -4.21 8.55
C CYS A 99 -1.96 -4.79 8.33
N ILE A 100 -2.11 -6.12 8.44
CA ILE A 100 -3.41 -6.80 8.31
C ILE A 100 -4.38 -6.28 9.37
N LYS A 101 -3.96 -6.21 10.63
CA LYS A 101 -4.80 -5.71 11.73
C LYS A 101 -5.34 -4.31 11.48
N LYS A 102 -4.52 -3.43 10.88
CA LYS A 102 -4.89 -2.04 10.59
C LYS A 102 -5.81 -1.89 9.39
N ALA A 103 -5.73 -2.79 8.40
CA ALA A 103 -6.33 -2.54 7.08
C ALA A 103 -7.28 -3.63 6.56
N HIS A 104 -7.41 -4.79 7.25
CA HIS A 104 -8.20 -5.94 6.77
C HIS A 104 -9.68 -5.61 6.52
N ASP A 105 -10.24 -4.65 7.25
CA ASP A 105 -11.64 -4.23 7.18
C ASP A 105 -11.89 -3.07 6.21
N SER A 106 -10.89 -2.74 5.38
CA SER A 106 -11.03 -1.73 4.33
C SER A 106 -12.14 -2.11 3.35
N LYS A 107 -13.12 -1.21 3.15
CA LYS A 107 -14.32 -1.49 2.33
C LYS A 107 -14.01 -1.78 0.86
N ARG A 108 -12.92 -1.22 0.32
CA ARG A 108 -12.48 -1.46 -1.06
C ARG A 108 -11.42 -2.54 -1.15
N GLY A 109 -11.09 -3.18 -0.04
CA GLY A 109 -10.10 -4.24 0.06
C GLY A 109 -8.72 -3.76 0.48
N PHE A 110 -7.90 -4.74 0.87
CA PHE A 110 -6.51 -4.55 1.27
C PHE A 110 -5.64 -5.65 0.66
N ILE A 111 -4.49 -5.28 0.14
CA ILE A 111 -3.47 -6.19 -0.37
C ILE A 111 -2.21 -5.99 0.46
N LEU A 112 -1.81 -7.01 1.23
CA LEU A 112 -0.55 -6.99 1.96
C LEU A 112 0.62 -6.97 0.95
N SER A 113 1.50 -6.01 1.08
CA SER A 113 2.68 -5.84 0.24
C SER A 113 3.78 -5.12 1.01
N THR A 114 4.95 -5.00 0.43
CA THR A 114 5.97 -4.07 0.91
C THR A 114 5.57 -2.63 0.62
N GLY A 115 6.04 -1.69 1.44
CA GLY A 115 5.75 -0.27 1.28
C GLY A 115 6.50 0.40 0.12
N CYS A 116 7.52 -0.23 -0.39
CA CYS A 116 8.28 0.20 -1.57
C CYS A 116 8.98 -1.02 -2.19
N ASP A 117 9.83 -0.79 -3.21
CA ASP A 117 10.62 -1.84 -3.85
C ASP A 117 11.50 -2.59 -2.85
N VAL A 118 11.57 -3.92 -3.02
CA VAL A 118 12.43 -4.77 -2.21
C VAL A 118 13.88 -4.60 -2.67
N PRO A 119 14.83 -4.31 -1.79
CA PRO A 119 16.24 -4.12 -2.16
C PRO A 119 16.84 -5.36 -2.82
N ILE A 120 17.72 -5.12 -3.80
CA ILE A 120 18.51 -6.18 -4.41
C ILE A 120 19.38 -6.88 -3.33
N GLY A 121 19.43 -8.22 -3.38
CA GLY A 121 20.16 -9.01 -2.39
C GLY A 121 19.35 -9.43 -1.16
N THR A 122 18.06 -9.07 -1.10
CA THR A 122 17.15 -9.62 -0.10
C THR A 122 17.05 -11.15 -0.27
N ASP A 123 17.18 -11.89 0.83
CA ASP A 123 17.06 -13.35 0.82
C ASP A 123 15.63 -13.74 0.37
N PRO A 124 15.49 -14.59 -0.66
CA PRO A 124 14.17 -15.05 -1.13
C PRO A 124 13.30 -15.66 -0.04
N LYS A 125 13.89 -16.27 1.01
CA LYS A 125 13.14 -16.81 2.14
C LYS A 125 12.32 -15.73 2.88
N ASN A 126 12.79 -14.49 2.92
CA ASN A 126 12.09 -13.38 3.55
C ASN A 126 10.85 -12.97 2.74
N ILE A 127 10.93 -13.03 1.42
CA ILE A 127 9.77 -12.81 0.54
C ILE A 127 8.74 -13.93 0.71
N ILE A 128 9.22 -15.19 0.78
CA ILE A 128 8.34 -16.34 1.05
C ILE A 128 7.65 -16.17 2.41
N ALA A 129 8.37 -15.72 3.44
CA ALA A 129 7.79 -15.45 4.76
C ALA A 129 6.67 -14.39 4.71
N LEU A 130 6.83 -13.32 3.94
CA LEU A 130 5.77 -12.33 3.76
C LEU A 130 4.53 -12.94 3.08
N MET A 131 4.74 -13.79 2.06
CA MET A 131 3.64 -14.49 1.38
C MET A 131 2.94 -15.48 2.32
N ASP A 132 3.69 -16.19 3.15
CA ASP A 132 3.14 -17.14 4.13
C ASP A 132 2.40 -16.39 5.25
N ALA A 133 2.92 -15.25 5.72
CA ALA A 133 2.22 -14.39 6.65
C ALA A 133 0.85 -13.93 6.10
N ALA A 134 0.79 -13.54 4.82
CA ALA A 134 -0.46 -13.19 4.16
C ALA A 134 -1.45 -14.35 4.13
N ARG A 135 -0.99 -15.58 3.88
CA ARG A 135 -1.85 -16.78 3.88
C ARG A 135 -2.33 -17.17 5.27
N ILE A 136 -1.45 -17.05 6.28
CA ILE A 136 -1.74 -17.46 7.66
C ILE A 136 -2.67 -16.46 8.34
N PHE A 137 -2.38 -15.18 8.24
CA PHE A 137 -3.08 -14.12 8.97
C PHE A 137 -4.17 -13.43 8.16
N GLY A 138 -4.10 -13.49 6.84
CA GLY A 138 -5.05 -12.84 5.92
C GLY A 138 -6.15 -13.76 5.38
N ALA A 139 -6.20 -15.03 5.79
CA ALA A 139 -7.25 -15.95 5.37
C ALA A 139 -8.61 -15.55 5.98
N TYR A 140 -9.64 -15.46 5.14
CA TYR A 140 -10.99 -15.13 5.58
C TYR A 140 -11.75 -16.38 6.09
N PRO A 141 -12.57 -16.26 7.16
CA PRO A 141 -12.74 -15.07 8.00
C PRO A 141 -11.47 -14.79 8.82
N ILE A 142 -11.06 -13.52 8.87
CA ILE A 142 -9.87 -13.13 9.63
C ILE A 142 -10.16 -13.28 11.13
N ASN A 143 -9.30 -14.04 11.81
CA ASN A 143 -9.34 -14.15 13.25
C ASN A 143 -8.52 -13.02 13.88
N ILE A 144 -9.23 -12.00 14.41
CA ILE A 144 -8.63 -10.80 15.00
C ILE A 144 -7.80 -11.15 16.26
N ASP A 145 -8.14 -12.20 16.98
CA ASP A 145 -7.42 -12.63 18.19
C ASP A 145 -6.03 -13.19 17.87
N ASN A 146 -5.78 -13.57 16.61
CA ASN A 146 -4.49 -14.04 16.11
C ASN A 146 -3.63 -12.93 15.50
N LEU A 147 -4.11 -11.67 15.49
CA LEU A 147 -3.43 -10.52 14.89
C LEU A 147 -2.75 -9.62 15.92
#